data_052a33d84b28ce72a9434c195c32f207
#
_entry.id   052a33d84b28ce72a9434c195c32f207
#
_cell.length_a   1.000
_cell.length_b   1.000
_cell.length_c   1.000
_cell.angle_alpha   90.00
_cell.angle_beta   90.00
_cell.angle_gamma   90.00
#
_symmetry.space_group_name_H-M   'P 1'
#
loop_
_entity.id
_entity.type
_entity.pdbx_description
1 polymer ?
#
loop_
_entity_poly.entity_id
_entity_poly.type
_entity_poly.pdbx_seq_one_letter_code
_entity_poly.pdbx_strand_id
1 'polypeptide(L)'
;DEGGGIPVIHHIRLTDPEKADSTFTDVNPGTMIVAIGENLNGVKKVFINQQEVSFNSNYSTSTNLILTIPADLPLVGANPDLKDELRIETTHGTAIYSMHVLSPAPYITRIATTFPVEVGTPLRVIGGNFYEIQRIYFTTAEGDITDAPVSTEITEFTVNKDFSEISFKAPAGLIDEGSLVVECYTAAAFTPFRRTALPPSINKVSSMMPITGTTVTVLGQNFMDIASITMGNRSVDLSTVTISEANDVLTFTMPRPPQGTCSLAITTMGGTAEVPGFYPLENIVLNYDDIGSFSWGGFATAITADGSVPPYFSDGQCYQLAGELSAWNWWWGQLQNTAVWNIDAAFLPAATPTSELALQFECFVAQEYGEGPVFRIYLKGNEAHNYTDYRPMSDFTGKTEVGQWMQCSIPLSALVDEATWGKFQSRSGEELALQMTNP
;
A
#
# COMPACT_ATOMS: atom_id res chain seq x y z
N ASP A 1 -60.70 36.58 -7.60
CA ASP A 1 -60.37 36.71 -6.18
C ASP A 1 -60.84 35.47 -5.44
N GLU A 2 -60.09 34.40 -5.58
CA GLU A 2 -60.34 33.19 -4.81
C GLU A 2 -59.77 33.43 -3.43
N GLY A 3 -60.66 33.56 -2.44
CA GLY A 3 -60.36 33.84 -1.08
C GLY A 3 -59.30 32.91 -0.49
N GLY A 4 -58.08 33.35 -0.49
CA GLY A 4 -56.98 32.67 0.12
C GLY A 4 -56.79 33.20 1.54
N GLY A 5 -56.89 32.34 2.53
CA GLY A 5 -56.44 32.59 3.88
C GLY A 5 -54.92 32.61 3.99
N ILE A 6 -54.39 32.78 5.18
CA ILE A 6 -52.96 32.64 5.46
C ILE A 6 -52.53 31.22 5.15
N PRO A 7 -51.44 31.00 4.41
CA PRO A 7 -50.97 29.63 4.09
C PRO A 7 -50.47 28.90 5.34
N VAL A 8 -50.72 27.61 5.38
CA VAL A 8 -50.24 26.72 6.44
C VAL A 8 -49.70 25.44 5.82
N ILE A 9 -48.57 24.94 6.31
CA ILE A 9 -48.02 23.64 5.98
C ILE A 9 -48.22 22.71 7.18
N HIS A 10 -48.92 21.59 6.99
CA HIS A 10 -49.19 20.64 8.05
C HIS A 10 -48.11 19.59 8.14
N HIS A 11 -47.67 19.03 6.99
CA HIS A 11 -46.62 18.02 6.88
C HIS A 11 -46.05 17.95 5.46
N ILE A 12 -44.98 17.21 5.33
CA ILE A 12 -44.42 16.82 4.03
C ILE A 12 -44.49 15.30 3.89
N ARG A 13 -44.63 14.81 2.66
CA ARG A 13 -44.61 13.40 2.32
C ARG A 13 -43.93 13.16 0.99
N LEU A 14 -43.66 11.89 0.69
CA LEU A 14 -43.15 11.48 -0.64
C LEU A 14 -44.30 11.60 -1.68
N THR A 15 -43.91 11.69 -2.94
CA THR A 15 -44.88 11.76 -4.06
C THR A 15 -45.53 10.41 -4.36
N ASP A 16 -44.97 9.30 -3.93
CA ASP A 16 -45.49 7.96 -4.10
C ASP A 16 -46.86 7.80 -3.40
N PRO A 17 -47.96 7.49 -4.13
CA PRO A 17 -49.28 7.32 -3.55
C PRO A 17 -49.36 6.21 -2.49
N GLU A 18 -48.56 5.14 -2.61
CA GLU A 18 -48.49 4.07 -1.63
C GLU A 18 -47.88 4.50 -0.30
N LYS A 19 -47.17 5.63 -0.30
CA LYS A 19 -46.56 6.25 0.88
C LYS A 19 -47.28 7.52 1.32
N ALA A 20 -48.51 7.71 0.92
CA ALA A 20 -49.27 8.94 1.20
C ALA A 20 -49.44 9.24 2.70
N ASP A 21 -49.45 8.19 3.54
CA ASP A 21 -49.58 8.30 4.99
C ASP A 21 -48.23 8.49 5.71
N SER A 22 -47.12 8.41 4.99
CA SER A 22 -45.78 8.66 5.59
C SER A 22 -45.53 10.15 5.71
N THR A 23 -45.26 10.60 6.92
CA THR A 23 -44.84 11.99 7.21
C THR A 23 -43.43 11.94 7.75
N PHE A 24 -42.63 12.95 7.41
CA PHE A 24 -41.24 13.06 7.86
C PHE A 24 -40.83 14.54 7.95
N THR A 25 -39.75 14.79 8.65
CA THR A 25 -39.12 16.11 8.75
C THR A 25 -37.72 16.11 8.16
N ASP A 26 -37.07 14.95 8.03
CA ASP A 26 -35.73 14.80 7.50
C ASP A 26 -35.80 14.42 6.01
N VAL A 27 -35.13 15.17 5.17
CA VAL A 27 -35.15 14.99 3.71
C VAL A 27 -33.74 14.89 3.13
N ASN A 28 -33.57 14.01 2.16
CA ASN A 28 -32.36 13.96 1.39
C ASN A 28 -32.37 14.98 0.23
N PRO A 29 -31.24 15.63 -0.07
CA PRO A 29 -31.09 16.39 -1.29
C PRO A 29 -31.48 15.55 -2.52
N GLY A 30 -32.11 16.19 -3.51
CA GLY A 30 -32.60 15.52 -4.72
C GLY A 30 -33.94 14.83 -4.59
N THR A 31 -34.54 14.73 -3.39
CA THR A 31 -35.84 14.10 -3.16
C THR A 31 -36.98 15.00 -3.63
N MET A 32 -37.95 14.42 -4.31
CA MET A 32 -39.21 15.08 -4.63
C MET A 32 -40.21 14.87 -3.50
N ILE A 33 -40.74 15.95 -2.98
CA ILE A 33 -41.70 15.98 -1.85
C ILE A 33 -42.99 16.65 -2.22
N VAL A 34 -44.01 16.37 -1.44
CA VAL A 34 -45.30 17.10 -1.45
C VAL A 34 -45.46 17.79 -0.11
N ALA A 35 -45.51 19.09 -0.12
CA ALA A 35 -45.97 19.86 1.05
C ALA A 35 -47.51 19.85 1.07
N ILE A 36 -48.07 19.35 2.16
CA ILE A 36 -49.52 19.29 2.40
C ILE A 36 -49.93 20.37 3.38
N GLY A 37 -50.99 21.11 3.04
CA GLY A 37 -51.40 22.21 3.87
C GLY A 37 -52.73 22.83 3.46
N GLU A 38 -52.89 24.12 3.76
CA GLU A 38 -54.05 24.91 3.40
C GLU A 38 -53.62 26.25 2.82
N ASN A 39 -54.42 26.78 1.92
CA ASN A 39 -54.20 28.07 1.28
C ASN A 39 -52.84 28.19 0.55
N LEU A 40 -52.38 27.08 -0.03
CA LEU A 40 -51.10 27.00 -0.75
C LEU A 40 -51.21 27.44 -2.23
N ASN A 41 -52.38 27.95 -2.66
CA ASN A 41 -52.51 28.55 -3.99
C ASN A 41 -51.84 29.94 -4.03
N GLY A 42 -51.42 30.33 -5.22
CA GLY A 42 -50.76 31.64 -5.41
C GLY A 42 -49.37 31.76 -4.83
N VAL A 43 -48.62 30.62 -4.81
CA VAL A 43 -47.22 30.63 -4.38
C VAL A 43 -46.41 31.55 -5.29
N LYS A 44 -45.66 32.45 -4.67
CA LYS A 44 -44.74 33.35 -5.32
C LYS A 44 -43.29 32.89 -5.24
N LYS A 45 -42.90 32.47 -4.03
CA LYS A 45 -41.53 32.03 -3.73
C LYS A 45 -41.53 30.87 -2.77
N VAL A 46 -40.53 30.03 -2.94
CA VAL A 46 -40.22 28.94 -2.01
C VAL A 46 -38.75 29.05 -1.60
N PHE A 47 -38.51 28.90 -0.31
CA PHE A 47 -37.16 28.90 0.25
C PHE A 47 -36.93 27.62 1.07
N ILE A 48 -35.75 27.07 0.94
CA ILE A 48 -35.26 25.98 1.80
C ILE A 48 -33.92 26.45 2.39
N ASN A 49 -33.80 26.43 3.71
CA ASN A 49 -32.60 26.91 4.41
C ASN A 49 -32.19 28.31 3.94
N GLN A 50 -33.21 29.20 3.73
CA GLN A 50 -33.03 30.58 3.29
C GLN A 50 -32.55 30.79 1.86
N GLN A 51 -32.38 29.72 1.09
CA GLN A 51 -32.11 29.77 -0.35
C GLN A 51 -33.43 29.68 -1.14
N GLU A 52 -33.65 30.60 -2.06
CA GLU A 52 -34.77 30.50 -2.99
C GLU A 52 -34.61 29.31 -3.91
N VAL A 53 -35.64 28.48 -4.00
CA VAL A 53 -35.68 27.29 -4.83
C VAL A 53 -36.75 27.39 -5.90
N SER A 54 -36.48 26.81 -7.06
CA SER A 54 -37.46 26.76 -8.15
C SER A 54 -38.55 25.73 -7.86
N PHE A 55 -39.75 26.03 -8.30
CA PHE A 55 -40.88 25.12 -8.25
C PHE A 55 -41.73 25.28 -9.53
N ASN A 56 -42.55 24.28 -9.84
CA ASN A 56 -43.46 24.34 -10.96
C ASN A 56 -44.88 24.70 -10.43
N SER A 57 -45.36 25.85 -10.79
CA SER A 57 -46.69 26.36 -10.37
C SER A 57 -47.86 25.47 -10.81
N ASN A 58 -47.66 24.63 -11.88
CA ASN A 58 -48.67 23.69 -12.33
C ASN A 58 -48.90 22.53 -11.33
N TYR A 59 -47.95 22.34 -10.42
CA TYR A 59 -48.04 21.32 -9.35
C TYR A 59 -48.40 21.94 -7.99
N SER A 60 -48.99 23.13 -8.01
CA SER A 60 -49.51 23.82 -6.83
C SER A 60 -51.03 23.86 -6.86
N THR A 61 -51.62 23.46 -5.74
CA THR A 61 -53.06 23.58 -5.48
C THR A 61 -53.28 24.32 -4.16
N SER A 62 -54.52 24.51 -3.75
CA SER A 62 -54.80 25.10 -2.46
C SER A 62 -54.32 24.26 -1.27
N THR A 63 -54.10 22.95 -1.46
CA THR A 63 -53.73 22.03 -0.40
C THR A 63 -52.36 21.33 -0.59
N ASN A 64 -51.78 21.46 -1.77
CA ASN A 64 -50.54 20.71 -2.11
C ASN A 64 -49.57 21.58 -2.91
N LEU A 65 -48.29 21.42 -2.62
CA LEU A 65 -47.18 21.88 -3.45
C LEU A 65 -46.16 20.76 -3.62
N ILE A 66 -45.91 20.40 -4.88
CA ILE A 66 -44.85 19.43 -5.21
C ILE A 66 -43.58 20.21 -5.59
N LEU A 67 -42.47 19.83 -4.97
CA LEU A 67 -41.13 20.39 -5.29
C LEU A 67 -40.02 19.36 -5.08
N THR A 68 -38.93 19.60 -5.75
CA THR A 68 -37.70 18.81 -5.57
C THR A 68 -36.75 19.57 -4.67
N ILE A 69 -36.19 18.89 -3.67
CA ILE A 69 -35.14 19.43 -2.81
C ILE A 69 -33.85 19.52 -3.67
N PRO A 70 -33.30 20.73 -3.92
CA PRO A 70 -32.08 20.87 -4.70
C PRO A 70 -30.90 20.14 -4.07
N ALA A 71 -29.98 19.63 -4.90
CA ALA A 71 -28.79 18.91 -4.44
C ALA A 71 -27.71 19.85 -3.86
N ASP A 72 -27.76 21.12 -4.21
CA ASP A 72 -26.74 22.15 -3.89
C ASP A 72 -27.21 23.15 -2.81
N LEU A 73 -28.15 22.75 -1.98
CA LEU A 73 -28.63 23.60 -0.87
C LEU A 73 -27.54 23.84 0.17
N PRO A 74 -27.50 25.02 0.78
CA PRO A 74 -26.71 25.25 1.97
C PRO A 74 -27.22 24.36 3.11
N LEU A 75 -26.31 23.67 3.79
CA LEU A 75 -26.61 22.74 4.88
C LEU A 75 -26.47 23.44 6.23
N VAL A 76 -27.41 23.19 7.12
CA VAL A 76 -27.37 23.70 8.51
C VAL A 76 -26.17 23.14 9.26
N GLY A 77 -25.76 21.89 8.95
CA GLY A 77 -24.56 21.27 9.51
C GLY A 77 -23.26 21.99 9.15
N ALA A 78 -23.22 22.70 8.02
CA ALA A 78 -22.06 23.49 7.59
C ALA A 78 -22.15 24.95 8.05
N ASN A 79 -23.35 25.46 8.26
CA ASN A 79 -23.60 26.85 8.68
C ASN A 79 -24.74 26.90 9.69
N PRO A 80 -24.45 26.99 10.99
CA PRO A 80 -25.45 27.01 12.05
C PRO A 80 -26.32 28.28 12.08
N ASP A 81 -25.95 29.32 11.32
CA ASP A 81 -26.74 30.54 11.21
C ASP A 81 -27.95 30.37 10.29
N LEU A 82 -28.02 29.30 9.51
CA LEU A 82 -29.15 28.97 8.66
C LEU A 82 -30.32 28.47 9.51
N LYS A 83 -31.52 28.74 9.02
CA LYS A 83 -32.74 28.19 9.59
C LYS A 83 -33.12 26.93 8.85
N ASP A 84 -33.37 25.90 9.58
CA ASP A 84 -33.71 24.55 9.13
C ASP A 84 -35.22 24.47 8.81
N GLU A 85 -35.60 25.06 7.68
CA GLU A 85 -37.02 25.24 7.37
C GLU A 85 -37.31 25.25 5.87
N LEU A 86 -38.52 24.80 5.55
CA LEU A 86 -39.20 25.06 4.29
C LEU A 86 -40.10 26.29 4.50
N ARG A 87 -39.94 27.31 3.67
CA ARG A 87 -40.77 28.50 3.68
C ARG A 87 -41.47 28.72 2.34
N ILE A 88 -42.77 28.85 2.36
CA ILE A 88 -43.60 29.11 1.20
C ILE A 88 -44.25 30.50 1.35
N GLU A 89 -44.01 31.37 0.39
CA GLU A 89 -44.60 32.72 0.32
C GLU A 89 -45.70 32.73 -0.73
N THR A 90 -46.87 33.15 -0.31
CA THR A 90 -48.05 33.33 -1.19
C THR A 90 -48.45 34.83 -1.24
N THR A 91 -49.47 35.14 -1.99
CA THR A 91 -50.07 36.51 -2.00
C THR A 91 -50.70 36.92 -0.66
N HIS A 92 -51.01 35.94 0.23
CA HIS A 92 -51.76 36.16 1.46
C HIS A 92 -50.91 35.93 2.73
N GLY A 93 -49.64 35.61 2.58
CA GLY A 93 -48.74 35.43 3.70
C GLY A 93 -47.66 34.35 3.48
N THR A 94 -47.06 33.93 4.58
CA THR A 94 -45.96 33.01 4.59
C THR A 94 -46.27 31.81 5.47
N ALA A 95 -46.03 30.59 4.97
CA ALA A 95 -46.04 29.34 5.73
C ALA A 95 -44.62 28.87 5.99
N ILE A 96 -44.34 28.38 7.19
CA ILE A 96 -43.06 27.84 7.60
C ILE A 96 -43.27 26.43 8.15
N TYR A 97 -42.42 25.48 7.74
CA TYR A 97 -42.39 24.14 8.23
C TYR A 97 -40.96 23.73 8.60
N SER A 98 -40.75 23.27 9.82
CA SER A 98 -39.45 22.74 10.25
C SER A 98 -39.11 21.49 9.47
N MET A 99 -38.04 21.58 8.68
CA MET A 99 -37.61 20.51 7.79
C MET A 99 -36.08 20.46 7.77
N HIS A 100 -35.52 19.33 8.06
CA HIS A 100 -34.09 19.11 8.10
C HIS A 100 -33.59 18.50 6.79
N VAL A 101 -32.71 19.20 6.09
CA VAL A 101 -32.02 18.69 4.92
C VAL A 101 -30.77 17.94 5.38
N LEU A 102 -30.74 16.63 5.15
CA LEU A 102 -29.68 15.76 5.61
C LEU A 102 -28.36 16.07 4.93
N SER A 103 -27.31 16.11 5.72
CA SER A 103 -25.93 16.17 5.23
C SER A 103 -25.49 14.82 4.64
N PRO A 104 -24.49 14.78 3.74
CA PRO A 104 -23.91 13.55 3.28
C PRO A 104 -23.38 12.70 4.45
N ALA A 105 -23.42 11.38 4.30
CA ALA A 105 -22.89 10.47 5.30
C ALA A 105 -21.38 10.69 5.53
N PRO A 106 -20.89 10.63 6.78
CA PRO A 106 -19.48 10.76 7.08
C PRO A 106 -18.69 9.54 6.57
N TYR A 107 -17.42 9.75 6.33
CA TYR A 107 -16.46 8.67 6.07
C TYR A 107 -15.13 8.98 6.72
N ILE A 108 -14.40 7.92 7.11
CA ILE A 108 -13.06 8.03 7.69
C ILE A 108 -12.08 7.32 6.76
N THR A 109 -11.01 8.02 6.38
CA THR A 109 -9.92 7.46 5.58
C THR A 109 -8.85 6.85 6.47
N ARG A 110 -8.46 7.58 7.55
CA ARG A 110 -7.42 7.14 8.48
C ARG A 110 -7.40 7.98 9.75
N ILE A 111 -6.69 7.46 10.75
CA ILE A 111 -6.28 8.23 11.93
C ILE A 111 -4.79 8.57 11.79
N ALA A 112 -4.45 9.85 11.86
CA ALA A 112 -3.07 10.31 11.93
C ALA A 112 -2.69 10.56 13.40
N THR A 113 -1.64 9.90 13.85
CA THR A 113 -1.14 10.01 15.22
C THR A 113 0.31 9.56 15.32
N THR A 114 0.90 9.70 16.49
CA THR A 114 2.20 9.10 16.82
C THR A 114 1.98 7.90 17.74
N PHE A 115 2.84 6.90 17.65
CA PHE A 115 2.75 5.71 18.49
C PHE A 115 3.90 5.64 19.52
N PRO A 116 3.68 5.03 20.71
CA PRO A 116 2.38 4.56 21.22
C PRO A 116 1.44 5.73 21.51
N VAL A 117 0.13 5.49 21.40
CA VAL A 117 -0.88 6.49 21.76
C VAL A 117 -1.06 6.47 23.27
N GLU A 118 -0.61 7.53 23.92
CA GLU A 118 -0.75 7.73 25.37
C GLU A 118 -1.74 8.85 25.66
N VAL A 119 -2.12 8.99 26.92
CA VAL A 119 -2.98 10.11 27.35
C VAL A 119 -2.37 11.44 26.92
N GLY A 120 -3.14 12.24 26.21
CA GLY A 120 -2.71 13.53 25.68
C GLY A 120 -2.04 13.50 24.31
N THR A 121 -1.76 12.32 23.74
CA THR A 121 -1.26 12.20 22.37
C THR A 121 -2.28 12.82 21.39
N PRO A 122 -1.84 13.70 20.47
CA PRO A 122 -2.73 14.24 19.45
C PRO A 122 -3.18 13.17 18.46
N LEU A 123 -4.49 13.11 18.19
CA LEU A 123 -5.08 12.32 17.13
C LEU A 123 -5.80 13.24 16.14
N ARG A 124 -5.68 12.91 14.86
CA ARG A 124 -6.40 13.56 13.78
C ARG A 124 -7.14 12.49 12.97
N VAL A 125 -8.45 12.59 12.92
CA VAL A 125 -9.31 11.73 12.12
C VAL A 125 -9.48 12.39 10.76
N ILE A 126 -8.95 11.76 9.73
CA ILE A 126 -8.97 12.26 8.36
C ILE A 126 -10.08 11.55 7.59
N GLY A 127 -10.90 12.30 6.91
CA GLY A 127 -12.03 11.76 6.15
C GLY A 127 -12.84 12.86 5.49
N GLY A 128 -14.16 12.84 5.66
CA GLY A 128 -15.04 13.89 5.13
C GLY A 128 -16.46 13.79 5.66
N ASN A 129 -17.22 14.83 5.36
CA ASN A 129 -18.64 14.97 5.73
C ASN A 129 -18.88 14.91 7.25
N PHE A 130 -17.96 15.44 8.03
CA PHE A 130 -18.09 15.48 9.50
C PHE A 130 -19.06 16.59 9.96
N TYR A 131 -20.28 16.52 9.45
CA TYR A 131 -21.36 17.46 9.78
C TYR A 131 -22.19 16.95 10.95
N GLU A 132 -22.62 17.86 11.82
CA GLU A 132 -23.57 17.57 12.89
C GLU A 132 -23.15 16.36 13.74
N ILE A 133 -21.91 16.37 14.20
CA ILE A 133 -21.35 15.29 15.04
C ILE A 133 -22.15 15.23 16.34
N GLN A 134 -22.70 14.04 16.61
CA GLN A 134 -23.45 13.75 17.82
C GLN A 134 -22.55 13.20 18.92
N ARG A 135 -21.61 12.31 18.51
CA ARG A 135 -20.76 11.63 19.45
C ARG A 135 -19.52 11.08 18.74
N ILE A 136 -18.38 11.09 19.44
CA ILE A 136 -17.14 10.42 19.04
C ILE A 136 -16.73 9.50 20.19
N TYR A 137 -16.48 8.22 19.90
CA TYR A 137 -16.13 7.27 20.94
C TYR A 137 -15.28 6.14 20.43
N PHE A 138 -14.54 5.52 21.36
CA PHE A 138 -13.83 4.26 21.15
C PHE A 138 -14.69 3.09 21.62
N THR A 139 -14.63 2.00 20.88
CA THR A 139 -15.27 0.73 21.21
C THR A 139 -14.30 -0.42 21.01
N THR A 140 -14.42 -1.49 21.78
CA THR A 140 -13.67 -2.72 21.58
C THR A 140 -14.21 -3.57 20.41
N ALA A 141 -15.35 -3.21 19.86
CA ALA A 141 -15.90 -3.88 18.68
C ALA A 141 -15.06 -3.59 17.43
N GLU A 142 -14.86 -4.62 16.63
CA GLU A 142 -14.21 -4.55 15.33
C GLU A 142 -15.23 -4.93 14.24
N GLY A 143 -15.23 -4.17 13.12
CA GLY A 143 -16.13 -4.42 12.00
C GLY A 143 -17.53 -3.89 12.23
N ASP A 144 -18.48 -4.71 12.67
CA ASP A 144 -19.84 -4.27 12.94
C ASP A 144 -19.92 -3.48 14.26
N ILE A 145 -20.28 -2.20 14.15
CA ILE A 145 -20.44 -1.30 15.30
C ILE A 145 -21.88 -1.13 15.75
N THR A 146 -22.83 -1.87 15.14
CA THR A 146 -24.24 -1.85 15.56
C THR A 146 -24.34 -2.30 17.01
N ASP A 147 -24.94 -1.47 17.85
CA ASP A 147 -25.03 -1.69 19.30
C ASP A 147 -23.67 -1.90 20.01
N ALA A 148 -22.59 -1.40 19.43
CA ALA A 148 -21.26 -1.50 20.03
C ALA A 148 -21.18 -0.75 21.37
N PRO A 149 -20.54 -1.33 22.41
CA PRO A 149 -20.40 -0.68 23.70
C PRO A 149 -19.45 0.52 23.60
N VAL A 150 -19.81 1.64 24.22
CA VAL A 150 -18.94 2.81 24.35
C VAL A 150 -17.91 2.53 25.44
N SER A 151 -16.65 2.41 25.05
CA SER A 151 -15.55 2.21 26.01
C SER A 151 -15.03 3.53 26.54
N THR A 152 -14.84 4.52 25.65
CA THR A 152 -14.36 5.87 26.01
C THR A 152 -14.93 6.86 25.04
N GLU A 153 -15.55 7.92 25.54
CA GLU A 153 -16.12 9.00 24.73
C GLU A 153 -15.17 10.20 24.67
N ILE A 154 -15.11 10.83 23.49
CA ILE A 154 -14.36 12.06 23.26
C ILE A 154 -15.30 13.24 23.40
N THR A 155 -15.10 14.03 24.43
CA THR A 155 -15.96 15.19 24.75
C THR A 155 -15.37 16.51 24.26
N GLU A 156 -14.06 16.58 24.02
CA GLU A 156 -13.36 17.77 23.55
C GLU A 156 -12.68 17.49 22.22
N PHE A 157 -13.13 18.13 21.17
CA PHE A 157 -12.57 18.00 19.83
C PHE A 157 -12.82 19.26 19.00
N THR A 158 -12.11 19.40 17.90
CA THR A 158 -12.31 20.46 16.90
C THR A 158 -12.50 19.83 15.52
N VAL A 159 -13.29 20.51 14.69
CA VAL A 159 -13.49 20.13 13.27
C VAL A 159 -12.95 21.27 12.41
N ASN A 160 -12.22 20.93 11.35
CA ASN A 160 -11.71 21.92 10.41
C ASN A 160 -12.86 22.55 9.58
N LYS A 161 -12.54 23.63 8.85
CA LYS A 161 -13.54 24.38 8.06
C LYS A 161 -14.18 23.59 6.93
N ASP A 162 -13.47 22.59 6.42
CA ASP A 162 -13.90 21.76 5.30
C ASP A 162 -14.64 20.50 5.74
N PHE A 163 -14.85 20.32 7.05
CA PHE A 163 -15.49 19.13 7.64
C PHE A 163 -14.82 17.81 7.22
N SER A 164 -13.50 17.84 7.02
CA SER A 164 -12.69 16.72 6.57
C SER A 164 -11.70 16.21 7.61
N GLU A 165 -11.55 16.92 8.72
CA GLU A 165 -10.62 16.57 9.79
C GLU A 165 -11.20 16.88 11.16
N ILE A 166 -11.10 15.91 12.08
CA ILE A 166 -11.42 16.05 13.50
C ILE A 166 -10.13 15.91 14.28
N SER A 167 -9.85 16.84 15.19
CA SER A 167 -8.66 16.83 16.04
C SER A 167 -9.04 16.79 17.51
N PHE A 168 -8.39 15.91 18.27
CA PHE A 168 -8.53 15.79 19.72
C PHE A 168 -7.27 15.18 20.34
N LYS A 169 -7.20 15.19 21.67
CA LYS A 169 -6.15 14.52 22.44
C LYS A 169 -6.68 13.21 23.01
N ALA A 170 -5.84 12.19 22.99
CA ALA A 170 -6.19 10.88 23.54
C ALA A 170 -6.60 11.01 25.01
N PRO A 171 -7.79 10.53 25.38
CA PRO A 171 -8.30 10.60 26.74
C PRO A 171 -7.68 9.54 27.66
N ALA A 172 -7.91 9.65 28.93
CA ALA A 172 -7.65 8.57 29.87
C ALA A 172 -8.62 7.39 29.62
N GLY A 173 -8.19 6.17 29.91
CA GLY A 173 -9.01 4.97 29.71
C GLY A 173 -9.12 4.51 28.26
N LEU A 174 -8.14 4.89 27.43
CA LEU A 174 -8.10 4.47 26.04
C LEU A 174 -7.95 2.96 25.91
N ILE A 175 -8.71 2.35 24.99
CA ILE A 175 -8.61 0.93 24.64
C ILE A 175 -7.26 0.62 23.99
N ASP A 176 -6.82 -0.64 24.02
CA ASP A 176 -5.60 -1.07 23.32
C ASP A 176 -5.88 -1.32 21.84
N GLU A 177 -7.01 -1.93 21.51
CA GLU A 177 -7.46 -2.12 20.13
C GLU A 177 -9.00 -2.19 20.04
N GLY A 178 -9.52 -1.91 18.85
CA GLY A 178 -10.94 -1.84 18.55
C GLY A 178 -11.22 -0.88 17.41
N SER A 179 -12.19 0.00 17.59
CA SER A 179 -12.60 0.99 16.59
C SER A 179 -12.82 2.38 17.20
N LEU A 180 -12.53 3.40 16.40
CA LEU A 180 -13.00 4.76 16.63
C LEU A 180 -14.25 4.99 15.80
N VAL A 181 -15.30 5.50 16.43
CA VAL A 181 -16.60 5.78 15.81
C VAL A 181 -16.86 7.28 15.85
N VAL A 182 -17.22 7.83 14.70
CA VAL A 182 -17.76 9.20 14.56
C VAL A 182 -19.23 9.07 14.18
N GLU A 183 -20.10 9.43 15.11
CA GLU A 183 -21.55 9.39 14.93
C GLU A 183 -22.06 10.79 14.59
N CYS A 184 -22.49 10.99 13.36
CA CYS A 184 -23.12 12.19 12.89
C CYS A 184 -24.65 12.02 12.89
N TYR A 185 -25.39 13.11 12.72
CA TYR A 185 -26.84 13.07 12.65
C TYR A 185 -27.34 12.11 11.55
N THR A 186 -26.74 12.15 10.38
CA THR A 186 -27.17 11.32 9.22
C THR A 186 -26.77 9.86 9.35
N ALA A 187 -25.53 9.58 9.77
CA ALA A 187 -24.99 8.24 9.86
C ALA A 187 -23.72 8.23 10.72
N ALA A 188 -23.22 7.04 11.03
CA ALA A 188 -21.96 6.85 11.70
C ALA A 188 -20.88 6.32 10.72
N ALA A 189 -19.64 6.73 10.94
CA ALA A 189 -18.45 6.16 10.32
C ALA A 189 -17.54 5.59 11.40
N PHE A 190 -16.80 4.54 11.07
CA PHE A 190 -15.83 3.95 11.98
C PHE A 190 -14.56 3.54 11.25
N THR A 191 -13.49 3.40 12.00
CA THR A 191 -12.20 2.92 11.50
C THR A 191 -11.51 2.11 12.60
N PRO A 192 -10.74 1.08 12.24
CA PRO A 192 -9.92 0.36 13.20
C PRO A 192 -8.99 1.30 13.98
N PHE A 193 -8.84 1.03 15.25
CA PHE A 193 -7.94 1.77 16.14
C PHE A 193 -7.05 0.80 16.91
N ARG A 194 -5.77 1.15 17.00
CA ARG A 194 -4.80 0.50 17.87
C ARG A 194 -3.98 1.53 18.63
N ARG A 195 -3.72 1.24 19.87
CA ARG A 195 -2.90 2.08 20.74
C ARG A 195 -1.42 2.01 20.41
N THR A 196 -0.97 0.86 19.87
CA THR A 196 0.39 0.62 19.40
C THR A 196 0.39 0.33 17.93
N ALA A 197 1.41 0.81 17.21
CA ALA A 197 1.57 0.48 15.80
C ALA A 197 1.82 -1.02 15.63
N LEU A 198 1.29 -1.61 14.55
CA LEU A 198 1.63 -2.97 14.17
C LEU A 198 3.09 -3.01 13.71
N PRO A 199 3.83 -4.08 14.06
CA PRO A 199 5.19 -4.26 13.56
C PRO A 199 5.19 -4.39 12.03
N PRO A 200 6.26 -3.92 11.37
CA PRO A 200 6.41 -4.15 9.95
C PRO A 200 6.66 -5.64 9.68
N SER A 201 6.37 -6.07 8.46
CA SER A 201 6.80 -7.39 7.96
C SER A 201 7.38 -7.26 6.57
N ILE A 202 8.34 -8.12 6.23
CA ILE A 202 8.95 -8.20 4.91
C ILE A 202 8.58 -9.55 4.31
N ASN A 203 7.87 -9.52 3.18
CA ASN A 203 7.48 -10.73 2.46
C ASN A 203 8.45 -11.05 1.32
N LYS A 204 8.96 -10.01 0.65
CA LYS A 204 9.84 -10.14 -0.50
C LYS A 204 10.70 -8.89 -0.68
N VAL A 205 11.92 -9.07 -1.16
CA VAL A 205 12.81 -8.01 -1.61
C VAL A 205 13.08 -8.24 -3.10
N SER A 206 13.12 -7.17 -3.90
CA SER A 206 13.33 -7.24 -5.36
C SER A 206 14.62 -7.94 -5.75
N SER A 207 15.69 -7.73 -4.99
CA SER A 207 16.95 -8.48 -5.07
C SER A 207 17.55 -8.60 -3.68
N MET A 208 18.15 -9.74 -3.40
CA MET A 208 18.98 -9.95 -2.19
C MET A 208 20.43 -9.52 -2.41
N MET A 209 20.79 -9.14 -3.62
CA MET A 209 22.13 -8.68 -4.03
C MET A 209 22.04 -7.39 -4.87
N PRO A 210 21.44 -6.31 -4.36
CA PRO A 210 21.23 -5.10 -5.15
C PRO A 210 22.53 -4.32 -5.35
N ILE A 211 22.61 -3.65 -6.50
CA ILE A 211 23.74 -2.80 -6.87
C ILE A 211 23.57 -1.41 -6.24
N THR A 212 24.69 -0.80 -5.81
CA THR A 212 24.70 0.59 -5.33
C THR A 212 24.06 1.53 -6.35
N GLY A 213 23.15 2.38 -5.88
CA GLY A 213 22.44 3.38 -6.70
C GLY A 213 21.21 2.85 -7.42
N THR A 214 20.92 1.54 -7.39
CA THR A 214 19.69 0.97 -7.94
C THR A 214 18.53 1.09 -6.95
N THR A 215 17.31 0.98 -7.45
CA THR A 215 16.11 0.95 -6.61
C THR A 215 15.88 -0.44 -6.07
N VAL A 216 15.77 -0.55 -4.75
CA VAL A 216 15.33 -1.77 -4.06
C VAL A 216 13.86 -1.63 -3.73
N THR A 217 13.07 -2.63 -4.07
CA THR A 217 11.65 -2.71 -3.74
C THR A 217 11.42 -3.80 -2.70
N VAL A 218 10.75 -3.44 -1.63
CA VAL A 218 10.38 -4.36 -0.56
C VAL A 218 8.86 -4.48 -0.51
N LEU A 219 8.36 -5.68 -0.59
CA LEU A 219 6.94 -6.02 -0.40
C LEU A 219 6.75 -6.53 1.02
N GLY A 220 5.73 -6.04 1.69
CA GLY A 220 5.46 -6.43 3.07
C GLY A 220 4.18 -5.81 3.61
N GLN A 221 4.20 -5.42 4.87
CA GLN A 221 3.07 -4.73 5.51
C GLN A 221 3.55 -3.77 6.60
N ASN A 222 2.71 -2.81 6.92
CA ASN A 222 2.88 -1.86 8.03
C ASN A 222 4.14 -0.98 7.89
N PHE A 223 4.49 -0.60 6.67
CA PHE A 223 5.57 0.35 6.41
C PHE A 223 5.13 1.79 6.70
N MET A 224 4.87 2.09 7.98
CA MET A 224 4.45 3.42 8.43
C MET A 224 5.52 4.04 9.31
N ASP A 225 5.78 5.33 9.10
CA ASP A 225 6.71 6.10 9.95
C ASP A 225 8.09 5.41 10.07
N ILE A 226 8.75 5.24 8.93
CA ILE A 226 10.06 4.58 8.87
C ILE A 226 11.08 5.37 9.69
N ALA A 227 11.59 4.75 10.74
CA ALA A 227 12.63 5.32 11.59
C ALA A 227 14.02 5.06 11.01
N SER A 228 14.26 3.88 10.46
CA SER A 228 15.53 3.52 9.83
C SER A 228 15.37 2.32 8.89
N ILE A 229 16.25 2.26 7.91
CA ILE A 229 16.50 1.08 7.09
C ILE A 229 18.00 0.84 7.15
N THR A 230 18.42 -0.33 7.62
CA THR A 230 19.84 -0.63 7.84
C THR A 230 20.25 -1.96 7.22
N MET A 231 21.49 -2.06 6.86
CA MET A 231 22.15 -3.27 6.39
C MET A 231 23.51 -3.36 7.09
N GLY A 232 23.60 -4.21 8.12
CA GLY A 232 24.79 -4.24 8.97
C GLY A 232 25.09 -2.85 9.56
N ASN A 233 26.25 -2.30 9.26
CA ASN A 233 26.65 -0.96 9.71
C ASN A 233 26.30 0.19 8.75
N ARG A 234 25.53 -0.08 7.70
CA ARG A 234 25.09 0.93 6.72
C ARG A 234 23.63 1.30 6.95
N SER A 235 23.34 2.59 6.74
CA SER A 235 21.98 3.11 6.77
C SER A 235 21.57 3.62 5.39
N VAL A 236 20.31 3.42 5.04
CA VAL A 236 19.71 4.00 3.85
C VAL A 236 19.37 5.47 4.10
N ASP A 237 19.58 6.30 3.10
CA ASP A 237 19.10 7.68 3.11
C ASP A 237 17.58 7.69 3.00
N LEU A 238 16.89 8.07 4.08
CA LEU A 238 15.42 8.07 4.15
C LEU A 238 14.77 9.04 3.15
N SER A 239 15.52 10.02 2.63
CA SER A 239 15.01 10.91 1.58
C SER A 239 14.75 10.19 0.25
N THR A 240 15.35 9.01 0.06
CA THR A 240 15.12 8.15 -1.11
C THR A 240 13.97 7.18 -0.96
N VAL A 241 13.39 7.10 0.24
CA VAL A 241 12.32 6.14 0.56
C VAL A 241 10.99 6.64 0.01
N THR A 242 10.27 5.75 -0.67
CA THR A 242 8.86 5.93 -1.03
C THR A 242 8.02 4.78 -0.48
N ILE A 243 6.78 5.07 -0.12
CA ILE A 243 5.86 4.10 0.45
C ILE A 243 4.52 4.21 -0.26
N SER A 244 3.90 3.08 -0.60
CA SER A 244 2.55 3.01 -1.16
C SER A 244 1.50 3.52 -0.16
N GLU A 245 0.34 3.94 -0.68
CA GLU A 245 -0.79 4.37 0.19
C GLU A 245 -1.26 3.26 1.13
N ALA A 246 -1.16 1.99 0.70
CA ALA A 246 -1.51 0.83 1.50
C ALA A 246 -0.44 0.43 2.52
N ASN A 247 0.73 1.09 2.54
CA ASN A 247 1.87 0.78 3.39
C ASN A 247 2.41 -0.66 3.23
N ASP A 248 2.29 -1.23 2.05
CA ASP A 248 2.68 -2.60 1.71
C ASP A 248 3.85 -2.69 0.71
N VAL A 249 4.18 -1.59 0.05
CA VAL A 249 5.32 -1.47 -0.86
C VAL A 249 6.22 -0.33 -0.40
N LEU A 250 7.50 -0.64 -0.18
CA LEU A 250 8.52 0.33 0.18
C LEU A 250 9.64 0.26 -0.86
N THR A 251 10.11 1.40 -1.34
CA THR A 251 11.30 1.48 -2.21
C THR A 251 12.34 2.39 -1.61
N PHE A 252 13.59 2.11 -1.90
CA PHE A 252 14.71 2.97 -1.53
C PHE A 252 15.86 2.82 -2.53
N THR A 253 16.77 3.80 -2.56
CA THR A 253 18.00 3.71 -3.35
C THR A 253 19.07 2.99 -2.55
N MET A 254 19.65 1.96 -3.15
CA MET A 254 20.72 1.17 -2.52
C MET A 254 21.95 2.03 -2.22
N PRO A 255 22.33 2.18 -0.95
CA PRO A 255 23.56 2.88 -0.60
C PRO A 255 24.79 2.00 -0.89
N ARG A 256 25.97 2.56 -0.65
CA ARG A 256 27.19 1.77 -0.64
C ARG A 256 27.09 0.63 0.38
N PRO A 257 27.32 -0.64 -0.03
CA PRO A 257 27.08 -1.78 0.83
C PRO A 257 28.09 -1.92 1.98
N PRO A 258 27.72 -2.64 3.05
CA PRO A 258 28.70 -3.17 4.00
C PRO A 258 29.49 -4.33 3.36
N GLN A 259 30.58 -4.72 4.01
CA GLN A 259 31.28 -5.96 3.63
C GLN A 259 30.52 -7.19 4.13
N GLY A 260 30.41 -8.20 3.27
CA GLY A 260 29.84 -9.51 3.62
C GLY A 260 28.33 -9.52 3.74
N THR A 261 27.84 -10.64 4.24
CA THR A 261 26.42 -10.89 4.49
C THR A 261 25.92 -10.07 5.67
N CYS A 262 24.73 -9.54 5.54
CA CYS A 262 24.05 -8.86 6.63
C CYS A 262 22.54 -9.13 6.56
N SER A 263 21.78 -8.65 7.56
CA SER A 263 20.34 -8.55 7.48
C SER A 263 19.94 -7.18 6.95
N LEU A 264 18.94 -7.14 6.09
CA LEU A 264 18.20 -5.91 5.80
C LEU A 264 17.18 -5.74 6.93
N ALA A 265 17.27 -4.66 7.67
CA ALA A 265 16.37 -4.34 8.77
C ALA A 265 15.60 -3.06 8.48
N ILE A 266 14.26 -3.13 8.58
CA ILE A 266 13.36 -1.99 8.46
C ILE A 266 12.72 -1.75 9.82
N THR A 267 12.99 -0.59 10.40
CA THR A 267 12.46 -0.18 11.70
C THR A 267 11.41 0.90 11.52
N THR A 268 10.25 0.66 12.09
CA THR A 268 9.12 1.60 12.18
C THR A 268 8.81 1.88 13.65
N MET A 269 7.80 2.72 13.90
CA MET A 269 7.29 2.91 15.27
C MET A 269 6.70 1.62 15.86
N GLY A 270 6.28 0.66 15.03
CA GLY A 270 5.70 -0.61 15.46
C GLY A 270 6.72 -1.71 15.77
N GLY A 271 7.98 -1.51 15.42
CA GLY A 271 9.03 -2.51 15.62
C GLY A 271 9.98 -2.62 14.44
N THR A 272 10.73 -3.71 14.38
CA THR A 272 11.71 -3.98 13.33
C THR A 272 11.38 -5.29 12.62
N ALA A 273 11.40 -5.28 11.29
CA ALA A 273 11.42 -6.48 10.46
C ALA A 273 12.80 -6.67 9.87
N GLU A 274 13.25 -7.92 9.83
CA GLU A 274 14.56 -8.29 9.28
C GLU A 274 14.43 -9.40 8.25
N VAL A 275 15.21 -9.29 7.19
CA VAL A 275 15.43 -10.38 6.26
C VAL A 275 16.92 -10.72 6.24
N PRO A 276 17.30 -11.96 6.66
CA PRO A 276 18.69 -12.39 6.69
C PRO A 276 19.19 -12.71 5.28
N GLY A 277 20.52 -12.80 5.15
CA GLY A 277 21.15 -13.20 3.90
C GLY A 277 21.11 -12.15 2.80
N PHE A 278 20.94 -10.89 3.15
CA PHE A 278 21.02 -9.77 2.23
C PHE A 278 22.48 -9.46 1.88
N TYR A 279 22.79 -9.51 0.58
CA TYR A 279 24.14 -9.31 0.06
C TYR A 279 24.16 -8.13 -0.91
N PRO A 280 24.30 -6.91 -0.43
CA PRO A 280 24.49 -5.78 -1.30
C PRO A 280 25.93 -5.79 -1.82
N LEU A 281 26.12 -6.09 -3.10
CA LEU A 281 27.46 -6.27 -3.66
C LEU A 281 27.95 -5.08 -4.46
N GLU A 282 29.14 -4.55 -4.13
CA GLU A 282 29.97 -3.76 -5.05
C GLU A 282 30.80 -4.62 -5.98
N ASN A 283 30.95 -5.92 -5.67
CA ASN A 283 31.87 -6.83 -6.33
C ASN A 283 31.19 -7.66 -7.41
N ILE A 284 30.58 -7.01 -8.36
CA ILE A 284 29.92 -7.67 -9.48
C ILE A 284 30.97 -8.10 -10.47
N VAL A 285 31.10 -9.42 -10.69
CA VAL A 285 32.00 -9.99 -11.69
C VAL A 285 31.33 -10.19 -13.04
N LEU A 286 30.01 -10.36 -13.07
CA LEU A 286 29.17 -10.32 -14.27
C LEU A 286 27.86 -9.61 -13.94
N ASN A 287 27.51 -8.63 -14.77
CA ASN A 287 26.24 -7.92 -14.70
C ASN A 287 25.30 -8.40 -15.81
N TYR A 288 24.30 -9.20 -15.47
CA TYR A 288 23.34 -9.71 -16.45
C TYR A 288 22.39 -8.66 -16.99
N ASP A 289 22.32 -7.48 -16.39
CA ASP A 289 21.53 -6.36 -16.89
C ASP A 289 22.20 -5.68 -18.10
N ASP A 290 23.51 -5.85 -18.25
CA ASP A 290 24.31 -5.21 -19.31
C ASP A 290 25.43 -6.17 -19.79
N ILE A 291 25.04 -7.34 -20.26
CA ILE A 291 26.02 -8.35 -20.65
C ILE A 291 26.44 -8.22 -22.13
N GLY A 292 25.66 -7.53 -22.93
CA GLY A 292 25.89 -7.38 -24.36
C GLY A 292 25.75 -8.70 -25.15
N SER A 293 26.77 -9.54 -25.13
CA SER A 293 26.76 -10.84 -25.81
C SER A 293 27.57 -11.88 -25.04
N PHE A 294 27.22 -13.14 -25.23
CA PHE A 294 28.01 -14.25 -24.70
C PHE A 294 29.27 -14.46 -25.51
N SER A 295 30.38 -14.79 -24.85
CA SER A 295 31.61 -15.15 -25.51
C SER A 295 31.52 -16.53 -26.20
N TRP A 296 30.73 -17.42 -25.65
CA TRP A 296 30.40 -18.72 -26.21
C TRP A 296 29.11 -19.28 -25.60
N GLY A 297 28.44 -20.17 -26.34
CA GLY A 297 27.20 -20.82 -25.91
C GLY A 297 25.97 -20.00 -26.27
N GLY A 298 25.52 -19.13 -25.39
CA GLY A 298 24.42 -18.22 -25.71
C GLY A 298 23.07 -18.87 -25.95
N PHE A 299 22.80 -20.02 -25.32
CA PHE A 299 21.54 -20.76 -25.44
C PHE A 299 20.45 -20.23 -24.50
N ALA A 300 20.72 -19.17 -23.80
CA ALA A 300 19.80 -18.58 -22.86
C ALA A 300 18.99 -17.47 -23.51
N THR A 301 17.76 -17.29 -23.06
CA THR A 301 16.89 -16.20 -23.44
C THR A 301 16.90 -15.11 -22.38
N ALA A 302 17.12 -13.87 -22.77
CA ALA A 302 17.00 -12.73 -21.87
C ALA A 302 15.53 -12.49 -21.50
N ILE A 303 15.27 -12.32 -20.22
CA ILE A 303 13.95 -11.95 -19.69
C ILE A 303 14.09 -10.63 -18.97
N THR A 304 13.30 -9.64 -19.41
CA THR A 304 13.26 -8.32 -18.77
C THR A 304 12.19 -8.31 -17.67
N ALA A 305 12.48 -7.62 -16.58
CA ALA A 305 11.57 -7.46 -15.46
C ALA A 305 10.27 -6.74 -15.88
N ASP A 306 9.13 -7.38 -15.69
CA ASP A 306 7.82 -6.75 -15.80
C ASP A 306 6.93 -7.00 -14.57
N GLY A 307 7.39 -7.88 -13.66
CA GLY A 307 6.69 -8.22 -12.43
C GLY A 307 5.39 -9.01 -12.60
N SER A 308 4.95 -9.30 -13.82
CA SER A 308 3.62 -9.85 -14.10
C SER A 308 3.57 -11.37 -14.12
N VAL A 309 4.68 -12.02 -14.48
CA VAL A 309 4.79 -13.49 -14.61
C VAL A 309 6.09 -14.01 -13.99
N PRO A 310 6.17 -15.29 -13.56
CA PRO A 310 7.44 -15.87 -13.11
C PRO A 310 8.52 -15.84 -14.20
N PRO A 311 9.77 -15.58 -13.84
CA PRO A 311 10.25 -15.26 -12.49
C PRO A 311 9.93 -13.81 -12.12
N TYR A 312 9.19 -13.61 -11.00
CA TYR A 312 8.83 -12.26 -10.54
C TYR A 312 10.06 -11.52 -10.02
N PHE A 313 10.45 -10.45 -10.69
CA PHE A 313 11.50 -9.52 -10.26
C PHE A 313 11.15 -8.10 -10.73
N SER A 314 11.71 -7.09 -10.11
CA SER A 314 11.20 -5.71 -10.24
C SER A 314 11.97 -4.85 -11.22
N ASP A 315 13.21 -5.16 -11.54
CA ASP A 315 14.07 -4.39 -12.41
C ASP A 315 15.17 -5.23 -13.05
N GLY A 316 15.79 -4.71 -14.09
CA GLY A 316 16.86 -5.38 -14.80
C GLY A 316 16.40 -6.54 -15.67
N GLN A 317 17.30 -7.46 -15.92
CA GLN A 317 17.03 -8.68 -16.66
C GLN A 317 17.71 -9.91 -16.04
N CYS A 318 17.18 -11.08 -16.36
CA CYS A 318 17.83 -12.35 -16.07
C CYS A 318 17.92 -13.18 -17.35
N TYR A 319 18.65 -14.29 -17.29
CA TYR A 319 18.75 -15.23 -18.39
C TYR A 319 18.09 -16.55 -18.04
N GLN A 320 17.23 -17.02 -18.93
CA GLN A 320 16.51 -18.28 -18.81
C GLN A 320 17.19 -19.35 -19.64
N LEU A 321 17.47 -20.48 -19.02
CA LEU A 321 17.77 -21.75 -19.68
C LEU A 321 16.50 -22.61 -19.66
N ALA A 322 15.93 -22.94 -20.81
CA ALA A 322 14.72 -23.74 -20.93
C ALA A 322 14.80 -24.70 -22.11
N GLY A 323 14.32 -25.93 -21.92
CA GLY A 323 14.30 -26.97 -22.95
C GLY A 323 14.26 -28.37 -22.37
N GLU A 324 14.29 -29.36 -23.25
CA GLU A 324 14.40 -30.77 -22.89
C GLU A 324 15.88 -31.19 -22.80
N LEU A 325 16.26 -31.78 -21.67
CA LEU A 325 17.62 -32.19 -21.40
C LEU A 325 17.68 -33.73 -21.34
N SER A 326 17.85 -34.34 -22.51
CA SER A 326 17.99 -35.79 -22.62
C SER A 326 19.36 -36.29 -22.13
N ALA A 327 19.45 -37.57 -21.77
CA ALA A 327 20.70 -38.20 -21.40
C ALA A 327 21.78 -38.05 -22.48
N TRP A 328 23.03 -37.95 -22.07
CA TRP A 328 24.19 -37.72 -22.92
C TRP A 328 24.24 -36.34 -23.60
N ASN A 329 23.49 -35.36 -23.14
CA ASN A 329 23.56 -33.98 -23.63
C ASN A 329 24.56 -33.18 -22.81
N TRP A 330 25.78 -33.05 -23.26
CA TRP A 330 26.87 -32.41 -22.55
C TRP A 330 26.86 -30.87 -22.62
N TRP A 331 26.21 -30.30 -23.62
CA TRP A 331 26.31 -28.88 -23.95
C TRP A 331 24.95 -28.23 -24.17
N TRP A 332 23.96 -28.67 -23.42
CA TRP A 332 22.61 -28.20 -23.67
C TRP A 332 22.41 -26.70 -23.41
N GLY A 333 22.75 -26.19 -22.29
CA GLY A 333 22.59 -24.79 -21.94
C GLY A 333 23.85 -24.19 -21.35
N GLN A 334 24.35 -23.11 -21.91
CA GLN A 334 25.60 -22.51 -21.44
C GLN A 334 25.54 -20.99 -21.53
N LEU A 335 25.98 -20.37 -20.45
CA LEU A 335 26.28 -18.95 -20.32
C LEU A 335 27.76 -18.83 -20.07
N GLN A 336 28.51 -18.24 -21.00
CA GLN A 336 29.95 -18.05 -20.85
C GLN A 336 30.34 -16.62 -21.20
N ASN A 337 30.90 -15.90 -20.25
CA ASN A 337 31.29 -14.51 -20.41
C ASN A 337 32.62 -14.22 -19.73
N THR A 338 33.31 -13.23 -20.24
CA THR A 338 34.49 -12.67 -19.56
C THR A 338 34.04 -11.96 -18.29
N ALA A 339 34.47 -12.49 -17.17
CA ALA A 339 34.17 -11.89 -15.87
C ALA A 339 35.14 -10.76 -15.53
N VAL A 340 34.67 -9.77 -14.81
CA VAL A 340 35.49 -8.64 -14.35
C VAL A 340 35.95 -8.93 -12.92
N TRP A 341 37.18 -9.37 -12.78
CA TRP A 341 37.78 -9.68 -11.48
C TRP A 341 38.55 -8.52 -10.86
N ASN A 342 38.40 -7.32 -11.42
CA ASN A 342 39.13 -6.14 -10.98
C ASN A 342 38.37 -5.39 -9.86
N ILE A 343 38.38 -6.00 -8.68
CA ILE A 343 37.73 -5.47 -7.48
C ILE A 343 38.70 -4.56 -6.73
N ASP A 344 38.21 -3.43 -6.24
CA ASP A 344 39.00 -2.45 -5.47
C ASP A 344 39.68 -3.12 -4.27
N ALA A 345 41.01 -3.00 -4.19
CA ALA A 345 41.82 -3.56 -3.11
C ALA A 345 41.45 -2.98 -1.71
N ALA A 346 40.88 -1.80 -1.65
CA ALA A 346 40.35 -1.25 -0.40
C ALA A 346 39.12 -2.00 0.11
N PHE A 347 38.38 -2.59 -0.81
CA PHE A 347 37.20 -3.40 -0.49
C PHE A 347 37.55 -4.89 -0.31
N LEU A 348 38.40 -5.44 -1.20
CA LEU A 348 38.86 -6.83 -1.13
C LEU A 348 40.40 -6.89 -1.19
N PRO A 349 41.07 -6.95 -0.04
CA PRO A 349 42.53 -6.99 0.02
C PRO A 349 43.12 -8.20 -0.67
N ALA A 350 44.25 -8.04 -1.35
CA ALA A 350 44.92 -9.11 -2.09
C ALA A 350 45.34 -10.31 -1.23
N ALA A 351 45.57 -10.10 0.07
CA ALA A 351 45.92 -11.15 1.02
C ALA A 351 44.71 -12.01 1.48
N THR A 352 43.48 -11.64 1.13
CA THR A 352 42.28 -12.36 1.55
C THR A 352 42.32 -13.79 1.05
N PRO A 353 42.16 -14.81 1.94
CA PRO A 353 42.13 -16.20 1.53
C PRO A 353 40.92 -16.50 0.63
N THR A 354 41.11 -17.27 -0.43
CA THR A 354 39.99 -17.69 -1.30
C THR A 354 38.99 -18.58 -0.60
N SER A 355 39.39 -19.23 0.49
CA SER A 355 38.51 -20.01 1.37
C SER A 355 37.50 -19.14 2.17
N GLU A 356 37.76 -17.83 2.28
CA GLU A 356 36.86 -16.89 2.96
C GLU A 356 35.94 -16.18 1.96
N LEU A 357 36.07 -16.47 0.68
CA LEU A 357 35.29 -15.85 -0.39
C LEU A 357 34.33 -16.84 -1.01
N ALA A 358 33.24 -16.32 -1.52
CA ALA A 358 32.25 -17.10 -2.26
C ALA A 358 31.81 -16.39 -3.53
N LEU A 359 31.60 -17.17 -4.59
CA LEU A 359 30.84 -16.74 -5.75
C LEU A 359 29.35 -16.84 -5.42
N GLN A 360 28.63 -15.75 -5.63
CA GLN A 360 27.22 -15.67 -5.31
C GLN A 360 26.40 -15.23 -6.53
N PHE A 361 25.20 -15.77 -6.64
CA PHE A 361 24.21 -15.44 -7.65
C PHE A 361 22.83 -15.81 -7.18
N GLU A 362 21.81 -15.25 -7.84
CA GLU A 362 20.42 -15.65 -7.62
C GLU A 362 19.95 -16.57 -8.73
N CYS A 363 19.14 -17.56 -8.36
CA CYS A 363 18.62 -18.55 -9.28
C CYS A 363 17.12 -18.77 -9.03
N PHE A 364 16.35 -18.93 -10.10
CA PHE A 364 14.94 -19.28 -10.07
C PHE A 364 14.73 -20.60 -10.80
N VAL A 365 14.22 -21.62 -10.13
CA VAL A 365 13.88 -22.92 -10.72
C VAL A 365 12.38 -22.99 -10.91
N ALA A 366 11.92 -22.96 -12.17
CA ALA A 366 10.50 -22.98 -12.50
C ALA A 366 9.84 -24.34 -12.30
N GLN A 367 10.59 -25.42 -12.54
CA GLN A 367 10.13 -26.81 -12.41
C GLN A 367 11.26 -27.67 -11.85
N GLU A 368 10.90 -28.65 -11.04
CA GLU A 368 11.86 -29.67 -10.65
C GLU A 368 12.42 -30.39 -11.88
N TYR A 369 13.70 -30.69 -11.84
CA TYR A 369 14.36 -31.54 -12.83
C TYR A 369 14.89 -32.80 -12.14
N GLY A 370 14.87 -33.91 -12.86
CA GLY A 370 15.22 -35.22 -12.31
C GLY A 370 16.69 -35.37 -11.96
N GLU A 371 17.11 -36.61 -11.65
CA GLU A 371 18.46 -36.90 -11.14
C GLU A 371 19.58 -36.84 -12.19
N GLY A 372 19.28 -36.86 -13.47
CA GLY A 372 20.29 -36.85 -14.53
C GLY A 372 20.99 -35.51 -14.76
N PRO A 373 20.25 -34.40 -14.83
CA PRO A 373 20.80 -33.07 -15.12
C PRO A 373 21.76 -32.58 -14.05
N VAL A 374 22.84 -31.94 -14.50
CA VAL A 374 23.87 -31.34 -13.65
C VAL A 374 23.98 -29.86 -13.99
N PHE A 375 24.03 -29.03 -12.97
CA PHE A 375 24.41 -27.64 -13.11
C PHE A 375 25.86 -27.45 -12.73
N ARG A 376 26.64 -26.93 -13.66
CA ARG A 376 28.10 -26.73 -13.52
C ARG A 376 28.44 -25.25 -13.50
N ILE A 377 29.42 -24.93 -12.65
CA ILE A 377 30.04 -23.61 -12.62
C ILE A 377 31.54 -23.80 -12.67
N TYR A 378 32.23 -23.18 -13.62
CA TYR A 378 33.66 -23.21 -13.73
C TYR A 378 34.24 -21.98 -14.35
N LEU A 379 35.52 -21.75 -14.11
CA LEU A 379 36.31 -20.75 -14.76
C LEU A 379 37.03 -21.39 -15.94
N LYS A 380 36.80 -20.88 -17.14
CA LYS A 380 37.43 -21.38 -18.37
C LYS A 380 38.94 -21.19 -18.30
N GLY A 381 39.70 -22.17 -18.78
CA GLY A 381 41.13 -22.21 -18.62
C GLY A 381 41.58 -23.01 -17.40
N ASN A 382 40.64 -23.37 -16.52
CA ASN A 382 40.92 -24.14 -15.31
C ASN A 382 39.95 -25.31 -15.11
N GLU A 383 39.28 -25.74 -16.17
CA GLU A 383 38.20 -26.76 -16.14
C GLU A 383 38.63 -28.09 -15.53
N ALA A 384 39.89 -28.45 -15.72
CA ALA A 384 40.42 -29.71 -15.21
C ALA A 384 40.50 -29.78 -13.68
N HIS A 385 40.52 -28.61 -13.02
CA HIS A 385 40.75 -28.51 -11.58
C HIS A 385 39.64 -27.82 -10.82
N ASN A 386 38.94 -26.89 -11.45
CA ASN A 386 38.09 -25.96 -10.76
C ASN A 386 36.66 -25.94 -11.27
N TYR A 387 36.22 -26.98 -11.90
CA TYR A 387 34.83 -27.11 -12.22
C TYR A 387 34.09 -27.96 -11.19
N THR A 388 32.87 -27.53 -10.86
CA THR A 388 32.07 -28.16 -9.84
C THR A 388 30.72 -28.56 -10.42
N ASP A 389 30.35 -29.83 -10.25
CA ASP A 389 29.04 -30.35 -10.58
C ASP A 389 28.11 -30.27 -9.37
N TYR A 390 26.98 -29.60 -9.53
CA TYR A 390 25.95 -29.57 -8.51
C TYR A 390 24.64 -30.16 -9.04
N ARG A 391 24.01 -30.99 -8.21
CA ARG A 391 22.72 -31.61 -8.50
C ARG A 391 22.07 -32.04 -7.19
N PRO A 392 20.94 -31.55 -6.90
CA PRO A 392 20.13 -30.48 -7.49
C PRO A 392 20.59 -29.11 -6.99
N MET A 393 19.75 -28.08 -7.18
CA MET A 393 20.02 -26.75 -6.65
C MET A 393 20.22 -26.71 -5.13
N SER A 394 19.74 -27.69 -4.40
CA SER A 394 19.98 -27.83 -2.96
C SER A 394 21.47 -27.91 -2.59
N ASP A 395 22.33 -28.31 -3.51
CA ASP A 395 23.79 -28.32 -3.30
C ASP A 395 24.36 -26.90 -3.18
N PHE A 396 23.65 -25.88 -3.77
CA PHE A 396 24.01 -24.46 -3.66
C PHE A 396 23.34 -23.74 -2.51
N THR A 397 22.10 -24.09 -2.23
CA THR A 397 21.23 -23.34 -1.33
C THR A 397 20.95 -24.04 0.00
N GLY A 398 21.31 -25.33 0.10
CA GLY A 398 20.90 -26.23 1.17
C GLY A 398 19.45 -26.73 1.04
N LYS A 399 18.70 -26.26 0.03
CA LYS A 399 17.32 -26.66 -0.26
C LYS A 399 17.00 -26.40 -1.73
N THR A 400 16.07 -27.18 -2.28
CA THR A 400 15.47 -26.92 -3.59
C THR A 400 14.08 -26.34 -3.39
N GLU A 401 13.85 -25.12 -3.85
CA GLU A 401 12.58 -24.47 -3.83
C GLU A 401 12.18 -24.07 -5.25
N VAL A 402 11.03 -24.58 -5.68
CA VAL A 402 10.50 -24.31 -7.01
C VAL A 402 9.60 -23.08 -6.96
N GLY A 403 9.70 -22.25 -7.99
CA GLY A 403 8.81 -21.10 -8.15
C GLY A 403 9.19 -19.86 -7.33
N GLN A 404 10.39 -19.83 -6.78
CA GLN A 404 10.90 -18.65 -6.06
C GLN A 404 12.40 -18.44 -6.30
N TRP A 405 12.86 -17.20 -6.12
CA TRP A 405 14.27 -16.88 -6.19
C TRP A 405 15.01 -17.45 -4.99
N MET A 406 16.12 -18.10 -5.28
CA MET A 406 17.04 -18.65 -4.30
C MET A 406 18.38 -17.97 -4.42
N GLN A 407 19.01 -17.70 -3.28
CA GLN A 407 20.38 -17.21 -3.22
C GLN A 407 21.34 -18.40 -3.22
N CYS A 408 22.27 -18.42 -4.17
CA CYS A 408 23.29 -19.44 -4.32
C CYS A 408 24.65 -18.91 -3.87
N SER A 409 25.41 -19.74 -3.20
CA SER A 409 26.75 -19.40 -2.70
C SER A 409 27.70 -20.58 -2.88
N ILE A 410 28.79 -20.37 -3.60
CA ILE A 410 29.81 -21.40 -3.85
C ILE A 410 31.13 -20.87 -3.31
N PRO A 411 31.79 -21.56 -2.38
CA PRO A 411 33.12 -21.16 -1.92
C PRO A 411 34.08 -20.97 -3.09
N LEU A 412 34.77 -19.85 -3.16
CA LEU A 412 35.70 -19.60 -4.27
C LEU A 412 36.82 -20.65 -4.32
N SER A 413 37.24 -21.16 -3.17
CA SER A 413 38.22 -22.28 -3.07
C SER A 413 37.73 -23.58 -3.70
N ALA A 414 36.45 -23.75 -3.99
CA ALA A 414 35.94 -24.90 -4.76
C ALA A 414 36.16 -24.70 -6.27
N LEU A 415 36.37 -23.47 -6.73
CA LEU A 415 36.49 -23.12 -8.14
C LEU A 415 37.93 -22.78 -8.56
N VAL A 416 38.82 -22.46 -7.59
CA VAL A 416 40.19 -22.01 -7.86
C VAL A 416 41.19 -22.64 -6.90
N ASP A 417 42.42 -22.87 -7.40
CA ASP A 417 43.52 -23.47 -6.62
C ASP A 417 44.35 -22.41 -5.87
N GLU A 418 44.22 -21.15 -6.26
CA GLU A 418 44.97 -20.06 -5.65
C GLU A 418 44.54 -19.83 -4.20
N ALA A 419 45.50 -19.75 -3.29
CA ALA A 419 45.23 -19.65 -1.87
C ALA A 419 44.73 -18.25 -1.45
N THR A 420 45.00 -17.19 -2.27
CA THR A 420 44.63 -15.81 -1.96
C THR A 420 43.99 -15.14 -3.15
N TRP A 421 43.14 -14.14 -2.85
CA TRP A 421 42.48 -13.30 -3.85
C TRP A 421 43.48 -12.66 -4.83
N GLY A 422 44.55 -12.09 -4.35
CA GLY A 422 45.55 -11.40 -5.20
C GLY A 422 46.23 -12.35 -6.19
N LYS A 423 46.48 -13.58 -5.82
CA LYS A 423 46.99 -14.61 -6.74
C LYS A 423 45.99 -14.98 -7.80
N PHE A 424 44.73 -15.16 -7.43
CA PHE A 424 43.68 -15.44 -8.38
C PHE A 424 43.43 -14.20 -9.29
N GLN A 425 43.32 -12.99 -8.72
CA GLN A 425 43.10 -11.77 -9.47
C GLN A 425 44.22 -11.48 -10.52
N SER A 426 45.42 -11.94 -10.28
CA SER A 426 46.54 -11.80 -11.23
C SER A 426 46.39 -12.66 -12.48
N ARG A 427 45.52 -13.65 -12.49
CA ARG A 427 45.12 -14.38 -13.69
C ARG A 427 44.27 -13.47 -14.57
N SER A 428 44.61 -13.37 -15.84
CA SER A 428 43.91 -12.51 -16.78
C SER A 428 43.09 -13.30 -17.79
N GLY A 429 42.00 -12.74 -18.27
CA GLY A 429 41.18 -13.30 -19.32
C GLY A 429 40.32 -14.50 -18.95
N GLU A 430 40.07 -14.68 -17.66
CA GLU A 430 39.21 -15.75 -17.17
C GLU A 430 37.76 -15.51 -17.50
N GLU A 431 37.11 -16.52 -18.03
CA GLU A 431 35.68 -16.50 -18.27
C GLU A 431 34.96 -17.34 -17.21
N LEU A 432 33.81 -16.81 -16.73
CA LEU A 432 32.90 -17.56 -15.90
C LEU A 432 31.91 -18.31 -16.81
N ALA A 433 31.78 -19.59 -16.63
CA ALA A 433 30.84 -20.45 -17.34
C ALA A 433 29.81 -21.07 -16.39
N LEU A 434 28.57 -20.92 -16.73
CA LEU A 434 27.41 -21.58 -16.11
C LEU A 434 26.80 -22.50 -17.15
N GLN A 435 26.60 -23.76 -16.81
CA GLN A 435 26.18 -24.75 -17.77
C GLN A 435 25.15 -25.72 -17.18
N MET A 436 24.12 -26.05 -17.95
CA MET A 436 23.22 -27.17 -17.69
C MET A 436 23.56 -28.29 -18.66
N THR A 437 23.74 -29.47 -18.16
CA THR A 437 24.13 -30.67 -18.94
C THR A 437 23.49 -31.90 -18.34
N ASN A 438 23.39 -32.95 -19.13
CA ASN A 438 22.95 -34.28 -18.69
C ASN A 438 23.94 -35.33 -19.24
N PRO A 439 25.03 -35.58 -18.53
CA PRO A 439 26.08 -36.50 -18.97
C PRO A 439 25.62 -37.95 -19.04
#